data_115fd8c75916b256d80c095130e8204a
#
_entry.id   115fd8c75916b256d80c095130e8204a
#
_cell.length_a   1.000
_cell.length_b   1.000
_cell.length_c   1.000
_cell.angle_alpha   90.00
_cell.angle_beta   90.00
_cell.angle_gamma   90.00
#
_symmetry.space_group_name_H-M   'P 1'
#
loop_
_entity.id
_entity.type
_entity.pdbx_description
1 polymer ?
#
loop_
_entity_poly.entity_id
_entity_poly.type
_entity_poly.pdbx_seq_one_letter_code
_entity_poly.pdbx_strand_id
1 'polypeptide(L)'
;MKNLALPRALPLTTGCNQLINWGISFYMPGTFARAITADSGWSSPAIYSGLTLAMLVMAALSPFVANLLARMGGQRVVMIGSLLISASCGVMAYAHSLVTWYAAWIVAGIGMRLSLYDALFAALVTLYGQQAQRTISRVTLAGGLASVVFWPLGDALLTIMSWRSALLVYALFGLLSAALTLSIPHHTRPTGRKPAPPTGGQDRRNGWLYATFIALITFVSNGTSTHLPEFIASVGLPVTVGMLWGMGQTGARFLEVVAGAGLTPLRLTLLTALAMPACFLLGLSSTLLLWSAAGFVLGYGAINGLVTIVKATLPLQLFAPEEYARRTGVLLIPAQVMAAASPLAYAWLNRAAGVIGGMWVSWGLTLVIAGLAVAIVKGQASQSEAGIPALSD
;
A
#
# COMPACT_ATOMS: atom_id res chain seq x y z
N MET A 1 -18.75 23.75 1.37
CA MET A 1 -18.66 22.72 0.28
C MET A 1 -20.00 22.04 0.17
N LYS A 2 -20.60 21.91 -1.04
CA LYS A 2 -21.80 21.07 -1.21
C LYS A 2 -21.38 19.64 -0.86
N ASN A 3 -21.98 19.03 0.16
CA ASN A 3 -21.79 17.63 0.50
C ASN A 3 -22.28 16.79 -0.69
N LEU A 4 -21.36 16.35 -1.56
CA LEU A 4 -21.70 15.40 -2.60
C LEU A 4 -22.11 14.10 -1.89
N ALA A 5 -23.33 13.63 -2.12
CA ALA A 5 -23.77 12.34 -1.63
C ALA A 5 -22.88 11.25 -2.24
N LEU A 6 -22.38 10.36 -1.42
CA LEU A 6 -21.47 9.27 -1.85
C LEU A 6 -22.27 8.25 -2.67
N PRO A 7 -21.97 8.05 -3.97
CA PRO A 7 -22.70 7.12 -4.80
C PRO A 7 -22.57 5.70 -4.24
N ARG A 8 -23.66 4.94 -4.14
CA ARG A 8 -23.67 3.56 -3.60
C ARG A 8 -22.70 2.61 -4.32
N ALA A 9 -22.52 2.79 -5.62
CA ALA A 9 -21.65 1.96 -6.44
C ALA A 9 -20.16 2.32 -6.31
N LEU A 10 -19.82 3.51 -5.81
CA LEU A 10 -18.45 4.01 -5.80
C LEU A 10 -17.45 3.12 -5.04
N PRO A 11 -17.74 2.57 -3.84
CA PRO A 11 -16.83 1.67 -3.15
C PRO A 11 -16.57 0.38 -3.92
N LEU A 12 -17.60 -0.15 -4.62
CA LEU A 12 -17.47 -1.36 -5.42
C LEU A 12 -16.63 -1.12 -6.67
N THR A 13 -16.95 -0.09 -7.45
CA THR A 13 -16.25 0.21 -8.71
C THR A 13 -14.80 0.60 -8.48
N THR A 14 -14.52 1.43 -7.46
CA THR A 14 -13.16 1.79 -7.08
C THR A 14 -12.42 0.63 -6.42
N GLY A 15 -13.10 -0.25 -5.70
CA GLY A 15 -12.56 -1.50 -5.17
C GLY A 15 -12.13 -2.46 -6.28
N CYS A 16 -12.99 -2.68 -7.28
CA CYS A 16 -12.67 -3.49 -8.47
C CYS A 16 -11.51 -2.85 -9.27
N ASN A 17 -11.50 -1.53 -9.44
CA ASN A 17 -10.38 -0.82 -10.07
C ASN A 17 -9.06 -1.13 -9.34
N GLN A 18 -9.02 -1.06 -8.01
CA GLN A 18 -7.81 -1.37 -7.25
C GLN A 18 -7.43 -2.85 -7.30
N LEU A 19 -8.40 -3.75 -7.20
CA LEU A 19 -8.17 -5.19 -7.34
C LEU A 19 -7.48 -5.50 -8.68
N ILE A 20 -7.99 -4.93 -9.77
CA ILE A 20 -7.42 -5.11 -11.10
C ILE A 20 -6.04 -4.47 -11.19
N ASN A 21 -5.91 -3.18 -10.85
CA ASN A 21 -4.65 -2.45 -11.01
C ASN A 21 -3.49 -3.07 -10.21
N TRP A 22 -3.73 -3.51 -8.96
CA TRP A 22 -2.73 -4.24 -8.17
C TRP A 22 -2.40 -5.60 -8.80
N GLY A 23 -3.42 -6.33 -9.29
CA GLY A 23 -3.26 -7.64 -9.88
C GLY A 23 -2.40 -7.63 -11.14
N ILE A 24 -2.72 -6.74 -12.08
CA ILE A 24 -2.05 -6.67 -13.38
C ILE A 24 -0.71 -5.90 -13.34
N SER A 25 -0.35 -5.27 -12.23
CA SER A 25 0.92 -4.55 -12.09
C SER A 25 1.80 -5.16 -11.00
N PHE A 26 1.56 -4.85 -9.73
CA PHE A 26 2.43 -5.25 -8.62
C PHE A 26 2.56 -6.77 -8.47
N TYR A 27 1.44 -7.51 -8.62
CA TYR A 27 1.43 -8.97 -8.45
C TYR A 27 1.78 -9.75 -9.72
N MET A 28 1.82 -9.11 -10.87
CA MET A 28 2.09 -9.73 -12.17
C MET A 28 3.42 -10.51 -12.22
N PRO A 29 4.56 -9.99 -11.75
CA PRO A 29 5.81 -10.74 -11.83
C PRO A 29 5.79 -12.05 -11.04
N GLY A 30 5.05 -12.10 -9.93
CA GLY A 30 4.91 -13.30 -9.11
C GLY A 30 4.32 -14.50 -9.88
N THR A 31 3.44 -14.22 -10.83
CA THR A 31 2.81 -15.25 -11.69
C THR A 31 3.66 -15.56 -12.91
N PHE A 32 4.10 -14.53 -13.64
CA PHE A 32 4.66 -14.73 -14.97
C PHE A 32 6.18 -14.90 -15.02
N ALA A 33 6.91 -14.55 -13.95
CA ALA A 33 8.38 -14.54 -13.99
C ALA A 33 8.99 -15.88 -14.43
N ARG A 34 8.44 -17.01 -13.98
CA ARG A 34 8.92 -18.35 -14.37
C ARG A 34 8.74 -18.61 -15.87
N ALA A 35 7.55 -18.30 -16.40
CA ALA A 35 7.23 -18.47 -17.82
C ALA A 35 8.08 -17.54 -18.71
N ILE A 36 8.28 -16.30 -18.26
CA ILE A 36 9.15 -15.32 -18.96
C ILE A 36 10.59 -15.79 -18.98
N THR A 37 11.13 -16.29 -17.84
CA THR A 37 12.50 -16.83 -17.75
C THR A 37 12.68 -17.99 -18.72
N ALA A 38 11.72 -18.91 -18.78
CA ALA A 38 11.79 -20.08 -19.64
C ALA A 38 11.76 -19.73 -21.14
N ASP A 39 10.98 -18.72 -21.53
CA ASP A 39 10.85 -18.31 -22.95
C ASP A 39 11.96 -17.35 -23.40
N SER A 40 12.32 -16.38 -22.58
CA SER A 40 13.26 -15.32 -22.97
C SER A 40 14.72 -15.60 -22.63
N GLY A 41 14.98 -16.53 -21.70
CA GLY A 41 16.31 -16.76 -21.13
C GLY A 41 16.78 -15.67 -20.15
N TRP A 42 15.93 -14.67 -19.84
CA TRP A 42 16.29 -13.63 -18.89
C TRP A 42 16.32 -14.19 -17.45
N SER A 43 17.27 -13.73 -16.66
CA SER A 43 17.35 -14.16 -15.25
C SER A 43 16.15 -13.63 -14.43
N SER A 44 15.72 -14.41 -13.45
CA SER A 44 14.63 -14.00 -12.55
C SER A 44 14.89 -12.64 -11.88
N PRO A 45 16.11 -12.32 -11.38
CA PRO A 45 16.42 -10.99 -10.88
C PRO A 45 16.22 -9.87 -11.91
N ALA A 46 16.56 -10.09 -13.18
CA ALA A 46 16.35 -9.10 -14.24
C ALA A 46 14.86 -8.83 -14.51
N ILE A 47 14.00 -9.85 -14.36
CA ILE A 47 12.56 -9.70 -14.52
C ILE A 47 11.97 -8.90 -13.33
N TYR A 48 12.33 -9.26 -12.10
CA TYR A 48 11.82 -8.59 -10.90
C TYR A 48 12.38 -7.16 -10.71
N SER A 49 13.59 -6.87 -11.20
CA SER A 49 14.14 -5.50 -11.15
C SER A 49 13.31 -4.49 -11.96
N GLY A 50 12.49 -4.95 -12.91
CA GLY A 50 11.49 -4.11 -13.56
C GLY A 50 10.49 -3.51 -12.57
N LEU A 51 9.94 -4.33 -11.66
CA LEU A 51 9.06 -3.83 -10.59
C LEU A 51 9.78 -2.86 -9.66
N THR A 52 11.03 -3.15 -9.31
CA THR A 52 11.86 -2.22 -8.51
C THR A 52 12.00 -0.86 -9.21
N LEU A 53 12.26 -0.87 -10.52
CA LEU A 53 12.34 0.35 -11.32
C LEU A 53 11.01 1.12 -11.30
N ALA A 54 9.88 0.42 -11.46
CA ALA A 54 8.56 1.05 -11.37
C ALA A 54 8.34 1.71 -10.00
N MET A 55 8.74 1.06 -8.89
CA MET A 55 8.63 1.64 -7.55
C MET A 55 9.50 2.90 -7.38
N LEU A 56 10.69 2.94 -7.97
CA LEU A 56 11.54 4.14 -7.99
C LEU A 56 10.89 5.28 -8.78
N VAL A 57 10.30 4.97 -9.94
CA VAL A 57 9.52 5.94 -10.73
C VAL A 57 8.33 6.47 -9.93
N MET A 58 7.59 5.60 -9.22
CA MET A 58 6.51 6.02 -8.33
C MET A 58 7.00 6.99 -7.25
N ALA A 59 8.15 6.71 -6.63
CA ALA A 59 8.73 7.58 -5.61
C ALA A 59 9.09 8.96 -6.19
N ALA A 60 9.74 9.00 -7.34
CA ALA A 60 10.14 10.24 -8.01
C ALA A 60 8.95 11.11 -8.41
N LEU A 61 7.83 10.50 -8.83
CA LEU A 61 6.62 11.21 -9.23
C LEU A 61 5.73 11.64 -8.07
N SER A 62 5.94 11.10 -6.86
CA SER A 62 5.09 11.35 -5.69
C SER A 62 4.79 12.83 -5.42
N PRO A 63 5.76 13.77 -5.47
CA PRO A 63 5.50 15.18 -5.18
C PRO A 63 4.58 15.88 -6.20
N PHE A 64 4.50 15.35 -7.42
CA PHE A 64 3.77 16.00 -8.52
C PHE A 64 2.30 15.60 -8.59
N VAL A 65 1.92 14.48 -7.98
CA VAL A 65 0.56 13.89 -8.11
C VAL A 65 -0.51 14.83 -7.55
N ALA A 66 -0.25 15.53 -6.45
CA ALA A 66 -1.19 16.49 -5.88
C ALA A 66 -1.55 17.62 -6.85
N ASN A 67 -0.55 18.15 -7.58
CA ASN A 67 -0.76 19.18 -8.59
C ASN A 67 -1.56 18.64 -9.79
N LEU A 68 -1.29 17.40 -10.17
CA LEU A 68 -1.98 16.73 -11.27
C LEU A 68 -3.46 16.50 -10.91
N LEU A 69 -3.74 16.01 -9.70
CA LEU A 69 -5.10 15.85 -9.17
C LEU A 69 -5.86 17.18 -9.12
N ALA A 70 -5.20 18.27 -8.70
CA ALA A 70 -5.81 19.58 -8.64
C ALA A 70 -6.17 20.13 -10.03
N ARG A 71 -5.31 19.88 -11.05
CA ARG A 71 -5.50 20.41 -12.42
C ARG A 71 -6.49 19.57 -13.24
N MET A 72 -6.37 18.25 -13.17
CA MET A 72 -7.11 17.35 -14.06
C MET A 72 -8.32 16.68 -13.39
N GLY A 73 -8.37 16.71 -12.04
CA GLY A 73 -9.36 15.97 -11.25
C GLY A 73 -9.01 14.51 -11.05
N GLY A 74 -9.51 13.93 -9.96
CA GLY A 74 -9.18 12.56 -9.54
C GLY A 74 -9.59 11.51 -10.56
N GLN A 75 -10.78 11.63 -11.16
CA GLN A 75 -11.28 10.71 -12.18
C GLN A 75 -10.29 10.53 -13.34
N ARG A 76 -9.87 11.64 -13.96
CA ARG A 76 -8.96 11.61 -15.11
C ARG A 76 -7.58 11.09 -14.75
N VAL A 77 -7.05 11.48 -13.58
CA VAL A 77 -5.73 11.04 -13.13
C VAL A 77 -5.71 9.51 -12.94
N VAL A 78 -6.70 8.95 -12.24
CA VAL A 78 -6.79 7.51 -12.00
C VAL A 78 -7.05 6.76 -13.31
N MET A 79 -7.87 7.30 -14.20
CA MET A 79 -8.13 6.74 -15.53
C MET A 79 -6.85 6.65 -16.37
N ILE A 80 -6.10 7.75 -16.47
CA ILE A 80 -4.83 7.79 -17.20
C ILE A 80 -3.84 6.78 -16.59
N GLY A 81 -3.77 6.71 -15.25
CA GLY A 81 -2.94 5.73 -14.58
C GLY A 81 -3.30 4.29 -14.97
N SER A 82 -4.58 3.94 -14.95
CA SER A 82 -5.06 2.60 -15.36
C SER A 82 -4.77 2.30 -16.84
N LEU A 83 -4.94 3.30 -17.72
CA LEU A 83 -4.58 3.18 -19.15
C LEU A 83 -3.09 2.97 -19.36
N LEU A 84 -2.23 3.65 -18.59
CA LEU A 84 -0.78 3.47 -18.66
C LEU A 84 -0.36 2.08 -18.17
N ILE A 85 -0.99 1.53 -17.12
CA ILE A 85 -0.77 0.14 -16.69
C ILE A 85 -1.22 -0.82 -17.79
N SER A 86 -2.38 -0.60 -18.41
CA SER A 86 -2.86 -1.39 -19.53
C SER A 86 -1.87 -1.37 -20.71
N ALA A 87 -1.44 -0.18 -21.11
CA ALA A 87 -0.47 -0.02 -22.21
C ALA A 87 0.88 -0.70 -21.87
N SER A 88 1.34 -0.60 -20.60
CA SER A 88 2.57 -1.27 -20.19
C SER A 88 2.49 -2.79 -20.30
N CYS A 89 1.36 -3.40 -19.91
CA CYS A 89 1.12 -4.84 -20.13
C CYS A 89 1.18 -5.19 -21.61
N GLY A 90 0.58 -4.37 -22.47
CA GLY A 90 0.66 -4.54 -23.93
C GLY A 90 2.10 -4.46 -24.45
N VAL A 91 2.87 -3.45 -24.04
CA VAL A 91 4.29 -3.33 -24.43
C VAL A 91 5.12 -4.50 -23.90
N MET A 92 4.88 -4.95 -22.64
CA MET A 92 5.57 -6.11 -22.08
C MET A 92 5.29 -7.38 -22.88
N ALA A 93 4.07 -7.57 -23.38
CA ALA A 93 3.70 -8.73 -24.22
C ALA A 93 4.54 -8.83 -25.49
N TYR A 94 4.98 -7.70 -26.03
CA TYR A 94 5.83 -7.63 -27.23
C TYR A 94 7.31 -7.36 -26.92
N ALA A 95 7.71 -7.44 -25.64
CA ALA A 95 9.10 -7.22 -25.26
C ALA A 95 9.99 -8.40 -25.71
N HIS A 96 10.99 -8.10 -26.55
CA HIS A 96 12.03 -9.03 -27.00
C HIS A 96 13.42 -8.67 -26.45
N SER A 97 13.51 -7.57 -25.69
CA SER A 97 14.75 -7.12 -25.04
C SER A 97 14.48 -6.60 -23.63
N LEU A 98 15.49 -6.66 -22.77
CA LEU A 98 15.42 -6.07 -21.42
C LEU A 98 15.22 -4.55 -21.47
N VAL A 99 15.68 -3.87 -22.54
CA VAL A 99 15.44 -2.43 -22.70
C VAL A 99 13.96 -2.14 -22.86
N THR A 100 13.26 -2.88 -23.74
CA THR A 100 11.81 -2.75 -23.91
C THR A 100 11.06 -3.14 -22.63
N TRP A 101 11.51 -4.20 -21.94
CA TRP A 101 10.96 -4.63 -20.66
C TRP A 101 11.02 -3.54 -19.60
N TYR A 102 12.19 -2.92 -19.40
CA TYR A 102 12.35 -1.84 -18.43
C TYR A 102 11.64 -0.55 -18.85
N ALA A 103 11.59 -0.23 -20.13
CA ALA A 103 10.79 0.90 -20.63
C ALA A 103 9.31 0.72 -20.30
N ALA A 104 8.78 -0.49 -20.49
CA ALA A 104 7.41 -0.81 -20.11
C ALA A 104 7.18 -0.67 -18.60
N TRP A 105 8.15 -1.07 -17.76
CA TRP A 105 8.07 -0.89 -16.29
C TRP A 105 8.16 0.59 -15.87
N ILE A 106 8.87 1.45 -16.58
CA ILE A 106 8.83 2.91 -16.35
C ILE A 106 7.40 3.42 -16.58
N VAL A 107 6.77 3.03 -17.71
CA VAL A 107 5.38 3.40 -18.01
C VAL A 107 4.43 2.83 -16.94
N ALA A 108 4.62 1.56 -16.55
CA ALA A 108 3.86 0.94 -15.46
C ALA A 108 4.00 1.74 -14.14
N GLY A 109 5.22 2.15 -13.77
CA GLY A 109 5.48 2.94 -12.57
C GLY A 109 4.76 4.28 -12.55
N ILE A 110 4.72 4.98 -13.70
CA ILE A 110 3.91 6.20 -13.86
C ILE A 110 2.42 5.86 -13.65
N GLY A 111 1.92 4.84 -14.33
CA GLY A 111 0.55 4.37 -14.22
C GLY A 111 0.17 3.98 -12.79
N MET A 112 0.99 3.17 -12.12
CA MET A 112 0.83 2.75 -10.74
C MET A 112 0.75 3.95 -9.79
N ARG A 113 1.63 4.94 -9.95
CA ARG A 113 1.60 6.15 -9.11
C ARG A 113 0.34 6.97 -9.28
N LEU A 114 -0.24 6.99 -10.47
CA LEU A 114 -1.45 7.76 -10.78
C LEU A 114 -2.75 7.02 -10.46
N SER A 115 -2.74 5.69 -10.32
CA SER A 115 -3.98 4.90 -10.21
C SER A 115 -4.08 4.00 -8.98
N LEU A 116 -2.98 3.65 -8.29
CA LEU A 116 -3.04 2.86 -7.08
C LEU A 116 -3.54 3.67 -5.88
N TYR A 117 -3.60 3.05 -4.71
CA TYR A 117 -4.20 3.56 -3.48
C TYR A 117 -3.93 5.04 -3.20
N ASP A 118 -2.68 5.48 -3.25
CA ASP A 118 -2.31 6.83 -2.81
C ASP A 118 -3.00 7.91 -3.66
N ALA A 119 -3.07 7.74 -4.99
CA ALA A 119 -3.73 8.68 -5.89
C ALA A 119 -5.26 8.58 -5.79
N LEU A 120 -5.82 7.36 -5.75
CA LEU A 120 -7.25 7.16 -5.61
C LEU A 120 -7.76 7.72 -4.28
N PHE A 121 -7.06 7.46 -3.18
CA PHE A 121 -7.47 7.97 -1.86
C PHE A 121 -7.38 9.48 -1.78
N ALA A 122 -6.34 10.09 -2.37
CA ALA A 122 -6.24 11.53 -2.49
C ALA A 122 -7.41 12.12 -3.30
N ALA A 123 -7.84 11.45 -4.38
CA ALA A 123 -9.01 11.85 -5.15
C ALA A 123 -10.30 11.74 -4.32
N LEU A 124 -10.52 10.62 -3.62
CA LEU A 124 -11.71 10.41 -2.78
C LEU A 124 -11.77 11.41 -1.62
N VAL A 125 -10.64 11.68 -0.96
CA VAL A 125 -10.57 12.67 0.13
C VAL A 125 -10.84 14.08 -0.38
N THR A 126 -10.35 14.42 -1.56
CA THR A 126 -10.65 15.73 -2.19
C THR A 126 -12.14 15.93 -2.47
N LEU A 127 -12.85 14.83 -2.82
CA LEU A 127 -14.28 14.86 -3.14
C LEU A 127 -15.18 14.81 -1.90
N TYR A 128 -14.83 13.96 -0.92
CA TYR A 128 -15.72 13.57 0.18
C TYR A 128 -15.20 13.91 1.57
N GLY A 129 -13.98 14.46 1.69
CA GLY A 129 -13.36 14.78 2.97
C GLY A 129 -13.30 13.58 3.92
N GLN A 130 -13.75 13.74 5.15
CA GLN A 130 -13.80 12.70 6.19
C GLN A 130 -14.71 11.51 5.81
N GLN A 131 -15.73 11.73 5.00
CA GLN A 131 -16.64 10.66 4.56
C GLN A 131 -15.93 9.61 3.67
N ALA A 132 -14.76 9.96 3.09
CA ALA A 132 -13.95 9.03 2.30
C ALA A 132 -13.43 7.85 3.12
N GLN A 133 -13.28 7.96 4.46
CA GLN A 133 -12.69 6.93 5.32
C GLN A 133 -13.32 5.55 5.09
N ARG A 134 -14.65 5.45 5.15
CA ARG A 134 -15.36 4.16 4.96
C ARG A 134 -15.16 3.57 3.57
N THR A 135 -15.10 4.44 2.55
CA THR A 135 -14.82 4.00 1.17
C THR A 135 -13.38 3.51 1.05
N ILE A 136 -12.42 4.19 1.66
CA ILE A 136 -11.02 3.78 1.70
C ILE A 136 -10.87 2.38 2.31
N SER A 137 -11.51 2.11 3.46
CA SER A 137 -11.49 0.78 4.10
C SER A 137 -12.05 -0.33 3.17
N ARG A 138 -13.17 -0.09 2.52
CA ARG A 138 -13.76 -1.06 1.57
C ARG A 138 -12.90 -1.28 0.34
N VAL A 139 -12.29 -0.22 -0.18
CA VAL A 139 -11.38 -0.27 -1.33
C VAL A 139 -10.09 -1.01 -0.98
N THR A 140 -9.55 -0.82 0.23
CA THR A 140 -8.36 -1.57 0.68
C THR A 140 -8.64 -3.04 0.88
N LEU A 141 -9.86 -3.41 1.30
CA LEU A 141 -10.28 -4.81 1.37
C LEU A 141 -10.28 -5.44 -0.03
N ALA A 142 -10.93 -4.80 -1.01
CA ALA A 142 -11.00 -5.31 -2.38
C ALA A 142 -9.63 -5.44 -3.03
N GLY A 143 -8.79 -4.40 -2.96
CA GLY A 143 -7.43 -4.45 -3.52
C GLY A 143 -6.50 -5.40 -2.75
N GLY A 144 -6.79 -5.70 -1.48
CA GLY A 144 -6.08 -6.73 -0.72
C GLY A 144 -6.33 -8.15 -1.23
N LEU A 145 -7.41 -8.38 -1.98
CA LEU A 145 -7.71 -9.65 -2.63
C LEU A 145 -7.00 -9.81 -3.99
N ALA A 146 -6.25 -8.80 -4.45
CA ALA A 146 -5.67 -8.80 -5.78
C ALA A 146 -4.75 -10.02 -6.03
N SER A 147 -3.88 -10.39 -5.09
CA SER A 147 -3.04 -11.58 -5.21
C SER A 147 -3.85 -12.87 -5.19
N VAL A 148 -4.90 -12.92 -4.36
CA VAL A 148 -5.78 -14.11 -4.23
C VAL A 148 -6.54 -14.37 -5.53
N VAL A 149 -6.88 -13.34 -6.28
CA VAL A 149 -7.60 -13.44 -7.56
C VAL A 149 -6.63 -13.60 -8.74
N PHE A 150 -5.60 -12.74 -8.82
CA PHE A 150 -4.77 -12.64 -10.02
C PHE A 150 -3.67 -13.68 -10.12
N TRP A 151 -3.21 -14.27 -9.01
CA TRP A 151 -2.26 -15.40 -9.09
C TRP A 151 -2.92 -16.65 -9.68
N PRO A 152 -4.05 -17.16 -9.14
CA PRO A 152 -4.73 -18.29 -9.78
C PRO A 152 -5.23 -18.00 -11.19
N LEU A 153 -5.70 -16.77 -11.45
CA LEU A 153 -6.11 -16.36 -12.79
C LEU A 153 -4.95 -16.39 -13.78
N GLY A 154 -3.79 -15.86 -13.39
CA GLY A 154 -2.61 -15.87 -14.23
C GLY A 154 -2.08 -17.29 -14.48
N ASP A 155 -2.04 -18.14 -13.45
CA ASP A 155 -1.69 -19.56 -13.60
C ASP A 155 -2.65 -20.28 -14.55
N ALA A 156 -3.96 -20.07 -14.41
CA ALA A 156 -4.97 -20.64 -15.32
C ALA A 156 -4.77 -20.14 -16.76
N LEU A 157 -4.45 -18.88 -16.98
CA LEU A 157 -4.16 -18.37 -18.33
C LEU A 157 -2.91 -19.04 -18.92
N LEU A 158 -1.87 -19.28 -18.11
CA LEU A 158 -0.65 -19.94 -18.57
C LEU A 158 -0.84 -21.42 -18.96
N THR A 159 -1.92 -22.07 -18.53
CA THR A 159 -2.26 -23.44 -18.97
C THR A 159 -2.81 -23.50 -20.38
N ILE A 160 -3.40 -22.39 -20.88
CA ILE A 160 -4.13 -22.34 -22.16
C ILE A 160 -3.49 -21.41 -23.19
N MET A 161 -2.56 -20.54 -22.78
CA MET A 161 -1.93 -19.57 -23.68
C MET A 161 -0.52 -19.19 -23.20
N SER A 162 0.25 -18.55 -24.11
CA SER A 162 1.57 -18.02 -23.78
C SER A 162 1.47 -16.87 -22.78
N TRP A 163 2.56 -16.61 -22.01
CA TRP A 163 2.65 -15.46 -21.12
C TRP A 163 2.44 -14.12 -21.83
N ARG A 164 2.82 -14.05 -23.11
CA ARG A 164 2.60 -12.87 -23.97
C ARG A 164 1.11 -12.62 -24.19
N SER A 165 0.36 -13.64 -24.56
CA SER A 165 -1.09 -13.57 -24.73
C SER A 165 -1.81 -13.30 -23.40
N ALA A 166 -1.34 -13.89 -22.31
CA ALA A 166 -1.88 -13.63 -20.98
C ALA A 166 -1.66 -12.16 -20.55
N LEU A 167 -0.54 -11.54 -20.88
CA LEU A 167 -0.33 -10.10 -20.66
C LEU A 167 -1.25 -9.22 -21.50
N LEU A 168 -1.62 -9.64 -22.71
CA LEU A 168 -2.66 -8.93 -23.48
C LEU A 168 -4.03 -9.02 -22.82
N VAL A 169 -4.37 -10.17 -22.22
CA VAL A 169 -5.58 -10.28 -21.37
C VAL A 169 -5.48 -9.34 -20.17
N TYR A 170 -4.31 -9.23 -19.52
CA TYR A 170 -4.10 -8.26 -18.45
C TYR A 170 -4.25 -6.82 -18.93
N ALA A 171 -3.82 -6.50 -20.16
CA ALA A 171 -4.05 -5.18 -20.77
C ALA A 171 -5.56 -4.90 -20.92
N LEU A 172 -6.37 -5.89 -21.33
CA LEU A 172 -7.84 -5.74 -21.39
C LEU A 172 -8.46 -5.49 -20.00
N PHE A 173 -7.98 -6.18 -18.96
CA PHE A 173 -8.38 -5.85 -17.58
C PHE A 173 -8.00 -4.41 -17.21
N GLY A 174 -6.85 -3.91 -17.66
CA GLY A 174 -6.45 -2.51 -17.47
C GLY A 174 -7.42 -1.52 -18.14
N LEU A 175 -7.92 -1.82 -19.34
CA LEU A 175 -8.96 -1.03 -20.01
C LEU A 175 -10.28 -1.06 -19.22
N LEU A 176 -10.68 -2.22 -18.74
CA LEU A 176 -11.85 -2.35 -17.85
C LEU A 176 -11.65 -1.52 -16.58
N SER A 177 -10.48 -1.59 -15.97
CA SER A 177 -10.14 -0.79 -14.80
C SER A 177 -10.24 0.70 -15.07
N ALA A 178 -9.79 1.18 -16.23
CA ALA A 178 -9.94 2.56 -16.63
C ALA A 178 -11.42 2.95 -16.81
N ALA A 179 -12.24 2.09 -17.39
CA ALA A 179 -13.67 2.33 -17.54
C ALA A 179 -14.40 2.43 -16.17
N LEU A 180 -14.00 1.62 -15.18
CA LEU A 180 -14.56 1.68 -13.82
C LEU A 180 -14.34 3.05 -13.15
N THR A 181 -13.30 3.79 -13.52
CA THR A 181 -13.05 5.15 -13.00
C THR A 181 -14.10 6.17 -13.41
N LEU A 182 -14.90 5.90 -14.43
CA LEU A 182 -16.01 6.77 -14.85
C LEU A 182 -17.08 6.94 -13.76
N SER A 183 -17.13 6.03 -12.79
CA SER A 183 -17.97 6.15 -11.60
C SER A 183 -17.51 7.22 -10.61
N ILE A 184 -16.25 7.68 -10.69
CA ILE A 184 -15.72 8.74 -9.86
C ILE A 184 -16.23 10.08 -10.41
N PRO A 185 -16.92 10.91 -9.61
CA PRO A 185 -17.40 12.20 -10.08
C PRO A 185 -16.25 13.08 -10.58
N HIS A 186 -16.44 13.67 -11.74
CA HIS A 186 -15.48 14.61 -12.30
C HIS A 186 -15.55 15.94 -11.54
N HIS A 187 -14.51 16.26 -10.81
CA HIS A 187 -14.39 17.53 -10.09
C HIS A 187 -12.96 18.05 -10.21
N THR A 188 -12.84 19.21 -10.80
CA THR A 188 -11.58 19.98 -10.81
C THR A 188 -11.67 21.07 -9.78
N ARG A 189 -10.70 21.17 -8.92
CA ARG A 189 -10.64 22.28 -7.97
C ARG A 189 -10.15 23.53 -8.72
N PRO A 190 -10.78 24.69 -8.53
CA PRO A 190 -10.23 25.93 -9.05
C PRO A 190 -8.79 26.13 -8.54
N THR A 191 -7.84 26.25 -9.44
CA THR A 191 -6.40 26.35 -9.15
C THR A 191 -5.97 27.67 -8.49
N GLY A 192 -6.93 28.49 -8.05
CA GLY A 192 -6.67 29.84 -7.59
C GLY A 192 -6.29 30.03 -6.11
N ARG A 193 -6.46 29.02 -5.26
CA ARG A 193 -6.08 29.16 -3.85
C ARG A 193 -4.73 28.50 -3.62
N LYS A 194 -3.65 29.30 -3.54
CA LYS A 194 -2.37 28.83 -3.03
C LYS A 194 -2.62 28.13 -1.69
N PRO A 195 -2.12 26.90 -1.49
CA PRO A 195 -2.20 26.25 -0.19
C PRO A 195 -1.59 27.20 0.84
N ALA A 196 -2.29 27.44 1.95
CA ALA A 196 -1.69 28.19 3.05
C ALA A 196 -0.41 27.45 3.48
N PRO A 197 0.69 28.17 3.78
CA PRO A 197 1.86 27.56 4.36
C PRO A 197 1.45 26.86 5.67
N PRO A 198 2.17 25.80 6.11
CA PRO A 198 1.86 25.12 7.36
C PRO A 198 1.80 26.15 8.48
N THR A 199 0.63 26.40 9.02
CA THR A 199 0.37 27.40 10.03
C THR A 199 0.56 26.77 11.41
N GLY A 200 1.79 26.79 11.93
CA GLY A 200 2.08 26.46 13.31
C GLY A 200 3.07 25.31 13.52
N GLY A 201 3.77 25.35 14.66
CA GLY A 201 4.73 24.31 15.06
C GLY A 201 4.10 22.93 15.21
N GLN A 202 2.83 22.85 15.60
CA GLN A 202 2.08 21.61 15.79
C GLN A 202 1.85 20.88 14.46
N ASP A 203 1.51 21.59 13.41
CA ASP A 203 1.26 21.04 12.08
C ASP A 203 2.53 20.42 11.48
N ARG A 204 3.67 21.07 11.73
CA ARG A 204 5.00 20.53 11.38
C ARG A 204 5.35 19.30 12.22
N ARG A 205 5.04 19.32 13.52
CA ARG A 205 5.25 18.16 14.41
C ARG A 205 4.43 16.96 13.96
N ASN A 206 3.13 17.14 13.67
CA ASN A 206 2.26 16.07 13.17
C ASN A 206 2.79 15.48 11.87
N GLY A 207 3.31 16.32 10.96
CA GLY A 207 3.95 15.86 9.72
C GLY A 207 5.15 14.98 9.98
N TRP A 208 6.07 15.39 10.84
CA TRP A 208 7.26 14.59 11.19
C TRP A 208 6.89 13.30 11.90
N LEU A 209 5.97 13.34 12.87
CA LEU A 209 5.52 12.14 13.59
C LEU A 209 4.88 11.13 12.62
N TYR A 210 4.00 11.58 11.73
CA TYR A 210 3.39 10.73 10.72
C TYR A 210 4.42 10.13 9.77
N ALA A 211 5.32 10.94 9.20
CA ALA A 211 6.31 10.49 8.25
C ALA A 211 7.25 9.44 8.87
N THR A 212 7.75 9.71 10.10
CA THR A 212 8.64 8.77 10.81
C THR A 212 7.89 7.49 11.19
N PHE A 213 6.66 7.61 11.70
CA PHE A 213 5.82 6.46 12.06
C PHE A 213 5.58 5.53 10.86
N ILE A 214 5.15 6.08 9.72
CA ILE A 214 4.89 5.27 8.52
C ILE A 214 6.20 4.74 7.90
N ALA A 215 7.29 5.50 7.96
CA ALA A 215 8.60 5.04 7.45
C ALA A 215 9.10 3.82 8.23
N LEU A 216 9.07 3.86 9.56
CA LEU A 216 9.51 2.74 10.40
C LEU A 216 8.59 1.52 10.25
N ILE A 217 7.28 1.74 10.25
CA ILE A 217 6.32 0.64 10.04
C ILE A 217 6.54 -0.04 8.68
N THR A 218 6.79 0.75 7.63
CA THR A 218 7.04 0.25 6.29
C THR A 218 8.37 -0.52 6.23
N PHE A 219 9.40 -0.01 6.90
CA PHE A 219 10.70 -0.70 7.01
C PHE A 219 10.53 -2.08 7.64
N VAL A 220 9.90 -2.15 8.82
CA VAL A 220 9.69 -3.42 9.52
C VAL A 220 8.77 -4.35 8.70
N SER A 221 7.68 -3.82 8.12
CA SER A 221 6.75 -4.64 7.32
C SER A 221 7.41 -5.26 6.10
N ASN A 222 8.14 -4.49 5.31
CA ASN A 222 8.78 -5.01 4.11
C ASN A 222 9.94 -5.96 4.42
N GLY A 223 10.76 -5.63 5.41
CA GLY A 223 11.85 -6.51 5.83
C GLY A 223 11.34 -7.86 6.33
N THR A 224 10.35 -7.82 7.22
CA THR A 224 9.74 -9.05 7.77
C THR A 224 9.05 -9.86 6.68
N SER A 225 8.25 -9.23 5.80
CA SER A 225 7.53 -9.96 4.74
C SER A 225 8.48 -10.60 3.71
N THR A 226 9.57 -9.91 3.36
CA THR A 226 10.56 -10.42 2.40
C THR A 226 11.31 -11.64 2.96
N HIS A 227 11.66 -11.62 4.26
CA HIS A 227 12.40 -12.69 4.93
C HIS A 227 11.52 -13.66 5.71
N LEU A 228 10.19 -13.57 5.57
CA LEU A 228 9.24 -14.45 6.24
C LEU A 228 9.45 -15.94 5.92
N PRO A 229 9.71 -16.35 4.66
CA PRO A 229 10.02 -17.73 4.35
C PRO A 229 11.28 -18.27 5.07
N GLU A 230 12.30 -17.43 5.19
CA GLU A 230 13.54 -17.75 5.89
C GLU A 230 13.29 -17.93 7.41
N PHE A 231 12.47 -17.06 8.01
CA PHE A 231 12.03 -17.22 9.40
C PHE A 231 11.25 -18.52 9.61
N ILE A 232 10.24 -18.80 8.78
CA ILE A 232 9.43 -20.02 8.88
C ILE A 232 10.29 -21.27 8.77
N ALA A 233 11.24 -21.29 7.82
CA ALA A 233 12.18 -22.39 7.65
C ALA A 233 13.14 -22.54 8.85
N SER A 234 13.60 -21.43 9.44
CA SER A 234 14.53 -21.43 10.57
C SER A 234 13.95 -22.05 11.84
N VAL A 235 12.62 -22.03 11.99
CA VAL A 235 11.90 -22.68 13.10
C VAL A 235 11.38 -24.09 12.74
N GLY A 236 11.75 -24.62 11.56
CA GLY A 236 11.39 -25.99 11.14
C GLY A 236 9.95 -26.16 10.63
N LEU A 237 9.26 -25.09 10.31
CA LEU A 237 7.90 -25.14 9.75
C LEU A 237 7.93 -25.14 8.21
N PRO A 238 6.95 -25.79 7.55
CA PRO A 238 6.83 -25.73 6.11
C PRO A 238 6.49 -24.29 5.65
N VAL A 239 7.07 -23.84 4.54
CA VAL A 239 6.90 -22.49 3.99
C VAL A 239 5.42 -22.15 3.70
N THR A 240 4.57 -23.16 3.51
CA THR A 240 3.11 -23.03 3.35
C THR A 240 2.44 -22.31 4.54
N VAL A 241 3.03 -22.33 5.73
CA VAL A 241 2.58 -21.53 6.89
C VAL A 241 2.54 -20.04 6.55
N GLY A 242 3.35 -19.58 5.61
CA GLY A 242 3.31 -18.21 5.08
C GLY A 242 1.96 -17.78 4.50
N MET A 243 1.10 -18.74 4.11
CA MET A 243 -0.28 -18.43 3.67
C MET A 243 -1.12 -17.76 4.77
N LEU A 244 -0.81 -18.04 6.05
CA LEU A 244 -1.46 -17.40 7.19
C LEU A 244 -1.27 -15.88 7.20
N TRP A 245 -0.18 -15.38 6.63
CA TRP A 245 0.02 -13.94 6.44
C TRP A 245 -1.10 -13.30 5.61
N GLY A 246 -1.40 -13.86 4.44
CA GLY A 246 -2.47 -13.39 3.57
C GLY A 246 -3.85 -13.51 4.22
N MET A 247 -4.09 -14.62 4.94
CA MET A 247 -5.34 -14.82 5.68
C MET A 247 -5.51 -13.78 6.78
N GLY A 248 -4.46 -13.52 7.57
CA GLY A 248 -4.46 -12.48 8.60
C GLY A 248 -4.73 -11.10 8.00
N GLN A 249 -4.03 -10.76 6.91
CA GLN A 249 -4.15 -9.47 6.25
C GLN A 249 -5.57 -9.21 5.72
N THR A 250 -6.16 -10.19 5.05
CA THR A 250 -7.52 -10.08 4.49
C THR A 250 -8.58 -10.12 5.59
N GLY A 251 -8.42 -11.04 6.56
CA GLY A 251 -9.35 -11.18 7.69
C GLY A 251 -9.43 -9.91 8.53
N ALA A 252 -8.30 -9.29 8.86
CA ALA A 252 -8.28 -8.05 9.64
C ALA A 252 -8.94 -6.87 8.91
N ARG A 253 -8.73 -6.74 7.60
CA ARG A 253 -9.42 -5.71 6.79
C ARG A 253 -10.92 -5.96 6.73
N PHE A 254 -11.33 -7.22 6.60
CA PHE A 254 -12.74 -7.59 6.63
C PHE A 254 -13.39 -7.24 7.98
N LEU A 255 -12.75 -7.60 9.10
CA LEU A 255 -13.23 -7.28 10.44
C LEU A 255 -13.32 -5.76 10.66
N GLU A 256 -12.34 -4.98 10.18
CA GLU A 256 -12.39 -3.51 10.26
C GLU A 256 -13.59 -2.94 9.49
N VAL A 257 -13.84 -3.44 8.28
CA VAL A 257 -14.99 -3.02 7.47
C VAL A 257 -16.32 -3.36 8.17
N VAL A 258 -16.41 -4.53 8.81
CA VAL A 258 -17.62 -4.96 9.56
C VAL A 258 -17.78 -4.17 10.86
N ALA A 259 -16.69 -3.89 11.57
CA ALA A 259 -16.71 -3.07 12.79
C ALA A 259 -17.17 -1.62 12.53
N GLY A 260 -17.01 -1.14 11.30
CA GLY A 260 -17.56 0.11 10.82
C GLY A 260 -17.07 1.34 11.58
N ALA A 261 -17.97 2.23 11.97
CA ALA A 261 -17.65 3.52 12.61
C ALA A 261 -17.05 3.43 14.03
N GLY A 262 -16.98 2.23 14.63
CA GLY A 262 -16.42 2.05 15.97
C GLY A 262 -14.91 2.26 16.05
N LEU A 263 -14.18 2.07 14.95
CA LEU A 263 -12.73 2.20 14.86
C LEU A 263 -12.34 3.53 14.19
N THR A 264 -12.08 4.55 15.00
CA THR A 264 -11.52 5.81 14.47
C THR A 264 -10.07 5.58 14.00
N PRO A 265 -9.54 6.38 13.03
CA PRO A 265 -8.17 6.25 12.57
C PRO A 265 -7.12 6.32 13.69
N LEU A 266 -7.34 7.14 14.71
CA LEU A 266 -6.44 7.24 15.88
C LEU A 266 -6.48 5.97 16.73
N ARG A 267 -7.67 5.40 16.99
CA ARG A 267 -7.79 4.12 17.71
C ARG A 267 -7.16 2.98 16.93
N LEU A 268 -7.38 2.95 15.60
CA LEU A 268 -6.77 1.93 14.73
C LEU A 268 -5.24 2.05 14.71
N THR A 269 -4.71 3.28 14.67
CA THR A 269 -3.27 3.55 14.75
C THR A 269 -2.69 3.02 16.06
N LEU A 270 -3.34 3.30 17.18
CA LEU A 270 -2.87 2.86 18.50
C LEU A 270 -2.96 1.33 18.64
N LEU A 271 -4.09 0.74 18.24
CA LEU A 271 -4.29 -0.72 18.27
C LEU A 271 -3.20 -1.45 17.47
N THR A 272 -2.97 -1.04 16.22
CA THR A 272 -1.97 -1.68 15.34
C THR A 272 -0.56 -1.51 15.89
N ALA A 273 -0.20 -0.31 16.33
CA ALA A 273 1.13 -0.02 16.83
C ALA A 273 1.45 -0.73 18.16
N LEU A 274 0.47 -0.87 19.07
CA LEU A 274 0.63 -1.59 20.34
C LEU A 274 0.59 -3.11 20.14
N ALA A 275 -0.15 -3.61 19.17
CA ALA A 275 -0.18 -5.03 18.85
C ALA A 275 1.13 -5.54 18.21
N MET A 276 1.90 -4.66 17.53
CA MET A 276 3.14 -5.07 16.87
C MET A 276 4.17 -5.67 17.83
N PRO A 277 4.57 -5.02 18.95
CA PRO A 277 5.56 -5.58 19.87
C PRO A 277 5.11 -6.93 20.45
N ALA A 278 3.82 -7.05 20.82
CA ALA A 278 3.27 -8.30 21.33
C ALA A 278 3.33 -9.42 20.27
N CYS A 279 3.04 -9.08 19.02
CA CYS A 279 3.13 -10.03 17.91
C CYS A 279 4.57 -10.49 17.66
N PHE A 280 5.56 -9.59 17.71
CA PHE A 280 6.98 -9.97 17.58
C PHE A 280 7.47 -10.82 18.75
N LEU A 281 7.02 -10.56 20.00
CA LEU A 281 7.29 -11.45 21.14
C LEU A 281 6.74 -12.86 20.90
N LEU A 282 5.55 -12.96 20.31
CA LEU A 282 4.98 -14.24 19.93
C LEU A 282 5.86 -14.96 18.89
N GLY A 283 6.40 -14.22 17.91
CA GLY A 283 7.36 -14.77 16.95
C GLY A 283 8.68 -15.22 17.60
N LEU A 284 9.21 -14.43 18.52
CA LEU A 284 10.43 -14.76 19.26
C LEU A 284 10.25 -15.98 20.18
N SER A 285 9.05 -16.21 20.72
CA SER A 285 8.75 -17.40 21.52
C SER A 285 8.68 -18.69 20.69
N SER A 286 8.78 -18.61 19.36
CA SER A 286 8.76 -19.79 18.47
C SER A 286 9.93 -20.76 18.70
N THR A 287 11.01 -20.30 19.30
CA THR A 287 12.12 -21.13 19.74
C THR A 287 11.75 -22.09 20.89
N LEU A 288 10.70 -21.76 21.66
CA LEU A 288 10.18 -22.54 22.76
C LEU A 288 8.87 -23.25 22.39
N LEU A 289 8.03 -22.62 21.64
CA LEU A 289 6.69 -23.08 21.26
C LEU A 289 6.46 -22.92 19.77
N LEU A 290 6.55 -23.98 19.01
CA LEU A 290 6.50 -23.98 17.55
C LEU A 290 5.23 -23.30 16.97
N TRP A 291 4.08 -23.53 17.59
CA TRP A 291 2.81 -22.93 17.14
C TRP A 291 2.73 -21.41 17.28
N SER A 292 3.60 -20.80 18.10
CA SER A 292 3.67 -19.36 18.22
C SER A 292 4.19 -18.69 16.94
N ALA A 293 5.00 -19.42 16.13
CA ALA A 293 5.40 -18.92 14.82
C ALA A 293 4.19 -18.76 13.88
N ALA A 294 3.28 -19.74 13.85
CA ALA A 294 2.05 -19.64 13.06
C ALA A 294 1.16 -18.48 13.56
N GLY A 295 1.04 -18.32 14.88
CA GLY A 295 0.36 -17.18 15.50
C GLY A 295 0.99 -15.84 15.13
N PHE A 296 2.32 -15.76 15.10
CA PHE A 296 3.05 -14.58 14.62
C PHE A 296 2.72 -14.27 13.15
N VAL A 297 2.82 -15.26 12.27
CA VAL A 297 2.58 -15.07 10.83
C VAL A 297 1.16 -14.57 10.57
N LEU A 298 0.15 -15.18 11.22
CA LEU A 298 -1.25 -14.76 11.11
C LEU A 298 -1.46 -13.36 11.70
N GLY A 299 -1.01 -13.14 12.94
CA GLY A 299 -1.21 -11.89 13.68
C GLY A 299 -0.50 -10.71 13.03
N TYR A 300 0.74 -10.92 12.59
CA TYR A 300 1.49 -9.87 11.92
C TYR A 300 0.94 -9.58 10.51
N GLY A 301 0.45 -10.60 9.80
CA GLY A 301 -0.34 -10.41 8.58
C GLY A 301 -1.56 -9.52 8.84
N ALA A 302 -2.32 -9.78 9.92
CA ALA A 302 -3.46 -8.97 10.32
C ALA A 302 -3.07 -7.51 10.58
N ILE A 303 -2.01 -7.28 11.34
CA ILE A 303 -1.48 -5.93 11.61
C ILE A 303 -1.09 -5.24 10.30
N ASN A 304 -0.36 -5.91 9.41
CA ASN A 304 0.04 -5.35 8.12
C ASN A 304 -1.16 -4.97 7.23
N GLY A 305 -2.24 -5.75 7.31
CA GLY A 305 -3.52 -5.41 6.67
C GLY A 305 -4.10 -4.09 7.17
N LEU A 306 -4.15 -3.89 8.49
CA LEU A 306 -4.67 -2.68 9.11
C LEU A 306 -3.75 -1.47 8.91
N VAL A 307 -2.44 -1.66 8.88
CA VAL A 307 -1.46 -0.59 8.59
C VAL A 307 -1.73 0.08 7.24
N THR A 308 -2.19 -0.66 6.25
CA THR A 308 -2.57 -0.08 4.95
C THR A 308 -3.71 0.95 5.08
N ILE A 309 -4.67 0.66 5.97
CA ILE A 309 -5.80 1.56 6.28
C ILE A 309 -5.30 2.75 7.10
N VAL A 310 -4.48 2.51 8.13
CA VAL A 310 -3.87 3.56 8.97
C VAL A 310 -3.09 4.56 8.09
N LYS A 311 -2.24 4.07 7.20
CA LYS A 311 -1.46 4.90 6.27
C LYS A 311 -2.35 5.87 5.48
N ALA A 312 -3.54 5.43 5.08
CA ALA A 312 -4.47 6.21 4.28
C ALA A 312 -5.39 7.12 5.11
N THR A 313 -5.78 6.69 6.31
CA THR A 313 -6.83 7.38 7.09
C THR A 313 -6.28 8.27 8.20
N LEU A 314 -5.10 7.96 8.76
CA LEU A 314 -4.48 8.79 9.79
C LEU A 314 -4.25 10.25 9.35
N PRO A 315 -3.79 10.53 8.10
CA PRO A 315 -3.65 11.92 7.63
C PRO A 315 -4.95 12.71 7.63
N LEU A 316 -6.12 12.06 7.53
CA LEU A 316 -7.43 12.73 7.62
C LEU A 316 -7.72 13.28 9.02
N GLN A 317 -7.07 12.74 10.06
CA GLN A 317 -7.19 13.22 11.42
C GLN A 317 -6.12 14.26 11.77
N LEU A 318 -4.99 14.23 11.06
CA LEU A 318 -3.84 15.07 11.35
C LEU A 318 -3.83 16.36 10.52
N PHE A 319 -4.45 16.36 9.35
CA PHE A 319 -4.38 17.45 8.37
C PHE A 319 -5.75 17.78 7.79
N ALA A 320 -5.92 19.02 7.36
CA ALA A 320 -7.12 19.42 6.63
C ALA A 320 -7.27 18.59 5.34
N PRO A 321 -8.49 18.16 4.98
CA PRO A 321 -8.74 17.36 3.78
C PRO A 321 -8.19 18.00 2.50
N GLU A 322 -8.15 19.33 2.49
CA GLU A 322 -7.59 20.13 1.41
C GLU A 322 -6.10 19.91 1.17
N GLU A 323 -5.35 19.59 2.21
CA GLU A 323 -3.90 19.39 2.17
C GLU A 323 -3.51 17.93 2.02
N TYR A 324 -4.47 16.99 2.16
CA TYR A 324 -4.23 15.56 2.17
C TYR A 324 -3.33 15.10 1.02
N ALA A 325 -3.70 15.41 -0.23
CA ALA A 325 -2.96 14.94 -1.41
C ALA A 325 -1.52 15.48 -1.45
N ARG A 326 -1.33 16.77 -1.07
CA ARG A 326 -0.01 17.40 -1.05
C ARG A 326 0.87 16.83 0.05
N ARG A 327 0.32 16.71 1.26
CA ARG A 327 1.06 16.24 2.42
C ARG A 327 1.42 14.76 2.30
N THR A 328 0.47 13.90 1.94
CA THR A 328 0.75 12.48 1.74
C THR A 328 1.75 12.25 0.60
N GLY A 329 1.70 13.05 -0.48
CA GLY A 329 2.65 12.98 -1.57
C GLY A 329 4.12 13.20 -1.14
N VAL A 330 4.35 14.06 -0.13
CA VAL A 330 5.69 14.37 0.37
C VAL A 330 6.04 13.52 1.60
N LEU A 331 5.13 13.41 2.57
CA LEU A 331 5.40 12.75 3.84
C LEU A 331 5.55 11.21 3.71
N LEU A 332 5.13 10.62 2.61
CA LEU A 332 5.33 9.20 2.33
C LEU A 332 6.66 8.88 1.61
N ILE A 333 7.43 9.90 1.18
CA ILE A 333 8.73 9.66 0.53
C ILE A 333 9.68 8.86 1.45
N PRO A 334 9.86 9.22 2.75
CA PRO A 334 10.70 8.41 3.65
C PRO A 334 10.25 6.95 3.74
N ALA A 335 8.94 6.69 3.75
CA ALA A 335 8.42 5.33 3.78
C ALA A 335 8.77 4.55 2.51
N GLN A 336 8.75 5.17 1.34
CA GLN A 336 9.14 4.52 0.08
C GLN A 336 10.63 4.21 0.03
N VAL A 337 11.48 5.12 0.53
CA VAL A 337 12.92 4.88 0.68
C VAL A 337 13.18 3.71 1.64
N MET A 338 12.51 3.69 2.78
CA MET A 338 12.60 2.59 3.75
C MET A 338 12.11 1.27 3.17
N ALA A 339 11.05 1.28 2.36
CA ALA A 339 10.56 0.10 1.64
C ALA A 339 11.61 -0.51 0.71
N ALA A 340 12.30 0.35 -0.03
CA ALA A 340 13.37 -0.09 -0.96
C ALA A 340 14.63 -0.59 -0.22
N ALA A 341 15.01 0.06 0.89
CA ALA A 341 16.20 -0.29 1.66
C ALA A 341 16.00 -1.53 2.55
N SER A 342 14.79 -1.79 2.98
CA SER A 342 14.47 -2.78 4.01
C SER A 342 14.90 -4.21 3.67
N PRO A 343 14.65 -4.78 2.47
CA PRO A 343 15.05 -6.15 2.17
C PRO A 343 16.57 -6.36 2.28
N LEU A 344 17.35 -5.38 1.81
CA LEU A 344 18.81 -5.44 1.88
C LEU A 344 19.32 -5.30 3.32
N ALA A 345 18.73 -4.38 4.09
CA ALA A 345 19.09 -4.18 5.49
C ALA A 345 18.81 -5.44 6.32
N TYR A 346 17.66 -6.10 6.09
CA TYR A 346 17.33 -7.36 6.77
C TYR A 346 18.20 -8.52 6.31
N ALA A 347 18.56 -8.61 5.02
CA ALA A 347 19.52 -9.62 4.55
C ALA A 347 20.87 -9.48 5.24
N TRP A 348 21.37 -8.25 5.40
CA TRP A 348 22.60 -7.97 6.12
C TRP A 348 22.46 -8.30 7.61
N LEU A 349 21.38 -7.89 8.26
CA LEU A 349 21.09 -8.13 9.67
C LEU A 349 20.98 -9.64 9.97
N ASN A 350 20.28 -10.39 9.12
CA ASN A 350 20.13 -11.85 9.27
C ASN A 350 21.47 -12.58 9.10
N ARG A 351 22.38 -12.07 8.23
CA ARG A 351 23.74 -12.61 8.11
C ARG A 351 24.57 -12.34 9.36
N ALA A 352 24.46 -11.13 9.96
CA ALA A 352 25.26 -10.70 11.09
C ALA A 352 24.81 -11.31 12.43
N ALA A 353 23.51 -11.41 12.65
CA ALA A 353 22.90 -11.77 13.94
C ALA A 353 21.97 -12.99 13.88
N GLY A 354 21.84 -13.61 12.72
CA GLY A 354 20.83 -14.67 12.48
C GLY A 354 19.41 -14.12 12.37
N VAL A 355 18.48 -14.96 11.90
CA VAL A 355 17.07 -14.58 11.69
C VAL A 355 16.41 -14.13 13.00
N ILE A 356 16.69 -14.84 14.11
CA ILE A 356 16.17 -14.47 15.44
C ILE A 356 16.73 -13.14 15.94
N GLY A 357 18.02 -12.87 15.67
CA GLY A 357 18.63 -11.54 15.95
C GLY A 357 17.95 -10.42 15.17
N GLY A 358 17.61 -10.66 13.90
CA GLY A 358 16.79 -9.75 13.09
C GLY A 358 15.41 -9.49 13.68
N MET A 359 14.77 -10.50 14.26
CA MET A 359 13.48 -10.35 14.95
C MET A 359 13.60 -9.53 16.24
N TRP A 360 14.67 -9.66 17.02
CA TRP A 360 14.90 -8.81 18.20
C TRP A 360 15.07 -7.33 17.84
N VAL A 361 15.81 -7.03 16.76
CA VAL A 361 15.92 -5.64 16.26
C VAL A 361 14.55 -5.13 15.79
N SER A 362 13.79 -5.95 15.07
CA SER A 362 12.44 -5.60 14.65
C SER A 362 11.52 -5.33 15.83
N TRP A 363 11.59 -6.16 16.88
CA TRP A 363 10.85 -5.93 18.12
C TRP A 363 11.19 -4.60 18.77
N GLY A 364 12.49 -4.26 18.89
CA GLY A 364 12.92 -2.96 19.39
C GLY A 364 12.37 -1.78 18.57
N LEU A 365 12.36 -1.90 17.23
CA LEU A 365 11.77 -0.88 16.36
C LEU A 365 10.26 -0.76 16.57
N THR A 366 9.55 -1.87 16.84
CA THR A 366 8.09 -1.82 17.10
C THR A 366 7.75 -1.09 18.40
N LEU A 367 8.64 -1.10 19.41
CA LEU A 367 8.48 -0.28 20.61
C LEU A 367 8.57 1.22 20.29
N VAL A 368 9.51 1.60 19.42
CA VAL A 368 9.62 3.00 18.94
C VAL A 368 8.36 3.39 18.16
N ILE A 369 7.86 2.51 17.28
CA ILE A 369 6.61 2.72 16.53
C ILE A 369 5.43 2.91 17.49
N ALA A 370 5.32 2.10 18.54
CA ALA A 370 4.29 2.23 19.57
C ALA A 370 4.38 3.57 20.32
N GLY A 371 5.61 3.99 20.68
CA GLY A 371 5.86 5.30 21.28
C GLY A 371 5.42 6.47 20.41
N LEU A 372 5.74 6.41 19.10
CA LEU A 372 5.30 7.42 18.12
C LEU A 372 3.77 7.47 17.99
N ALA A 373 3.09 6.30 17.96
CA ALA A 373 1.64 6.24 17.91
C ALA A 373 1.00 6.90 19.14
N VAL A 374 1.53 6.62 20.35
CA VAL A 374 1.08 7.26 21.59
C VAL A 374 1.30 8.78 21.54
N ALA A 375 2.45 9.23 21.03
CA ALA A 375 2.75 10.66 20.89
C ALA A 375 1.79 11.37 19.93
N ILE A 376 1.41 10.70 18.81
CA ILE A 376 0.41 11.20 17.86
C ILE A 376 -0.96 11.33 18.55
N VAL A 377 -1.42 10.28 19.23
CA VAL A 377 -2.75 10.25 19.84
C VAL A 377 -2.86 11.26 20.99
N LYS A 378 -1.85 11.36 21.87
CA LYS A 378 -1.80 12.36 22.94
C LYS A 378 -1.79 13.79 22.39
N GLY A 379 -1.05 14.03 21.30
CA GLY A 379 -1.00 15.35 20.66
C GLY A 379 -2.37 15.80 20.12
N GLN A 380 -3.19 14.86 19.64
CA GLN A 380 -4.56 15.16 19.17
C GLN A 380 -5.53 15.36 20.33
N ALA A 381 -5.42 14.58 21.41
CA ALA A 381 -6.27 14.75 22.60
C ALA A 381 -6.09 16.13 23.24
N SER A 382 -4.83 16.59 23.40
CA SER A 382 -4.55 17.93 23.95
C SER A 382 -5.09 19.07 23.10
N GLN A 383 -5.25 18.89 21.79
CA GLN A 383 -5.88 19.88 20.89
C GLN A 383 -7.39 19.97 21.12
N SER A 384 -8.03 18.84 21.31
CA SER A 384 -9.47 18.78 21.60
C SER A 384 -9.81 19.43 22.94
N GLU A 385 -8.94 19.29 23.96
CA GLU A 385 -9.12 19.90 25.29
C GLU A 385 -8.83 21.42 25.28
N ALA A 386 -7.90 21.88 24.43
CA ALA A 386 -7.56 23.30 24.32
C ALA A 386 -8.62 24.15 23.58
N GLY A 387 -9.78 23.59 23.23
CA GLY A 387 -10.88 24.30 22.57
C GLY A 387 -10.55 24.77 21.15
N ILE A 388 -9.46 24.30 20.56
CA ILE A 388 -9.15 24.50 19.14
C ILE A 388 -10.09 23.55 18.39
N PRO A 389 -11.01 24.05 17.52
CA PRO A 389 -11.96 23.19 16.85
C PRO A 389 -11.18 22.06 16.17
N ALA A 390 -11.48 20.80 16.53
CA ALA A 390 -11.05 19.67 15.75
C ALA A 390 -11.45 19.95 14.30
N LEU A 391 -10.61 19.60 13.34
CA LEU A 391 -10.83 19.80 11.88
C LEU A 391 -12.04 18.99 11.34
N SER A 392 -13.08 18.83 12.19
CA SER A 392 -14.27 18.01 12.00
C SER A 392 -15.53 18.88 12.04
N ASP A 393 -15.66 19.84 11.13
CA ASP A 393 -16.97 20.38 10.71
C ASP A 393 -17.04 20.48 9.18
#